data_4e7973aa8323f125bcdb3cb941fcfe92
#
_entry.id   4e7973aa8323f125bcdb3cb941fcfe92
#
_cell.length_a   1.000
_cell.length_b   1.000
_cell.length_c   1.000
_cell.angle_alpha   90.00
_cell.angle_beta   90.00
_cell.angle_gamma   90.00
#
_symmetry.space_group_name_H-M   'P 1'
#
loop_
_entity.id
_entity.type
_entity.pdbx_description
1 polymer ?
#
loop_
_entity_poly.entity_id
_entity_poly.type
_entity_poly.pdbx_seq_one_letter_code
_entity_poly.pdbx_strand_id
1 'polypeptide(L)'
;MIEMHPIIKKITDIYFGEMPKSMQEKITGFCIYGSATMSDFHYLNSDIDFVAITSAELALEEIKVLEQIHKNITYLFPKPQLNGIYITEKDIEKGLDCLDESYHYFEGKMGRGDFELNQVTWYQLKQNAYWIKREKEFTIKLNMDTLIDEMHQNLHEYWRNWIDSHKKILSLKGLKLKYSNEDIEWGILGICRQCYTFDTHKITSKKQSGEYMLEQVPLGYKKVIQEAISIRKGNGVSLYSKIGHRKKDCIECMEYLYAYAEEAYQKKNYSEKLKNIDTGR
;
A
#
# COMPACT_ATOMS: atom_id res chain seq x y z
N MET A 1 -21.65 -0.54 -4.97
CA MET A 1 -21.06 -1.11 -3.72
C MET A 1 -19.94 -2.02 -4.12
N ILE A 2 -18.77 -1.91 -3.49
CA ILE A 2 -17.66 -2.87 -3.69
C ILE A 2 -18.10 -4.18 -3.04
N GLU A 3 -18.17 -5.24 -3.83
CA GLU A 3 -18.44 -6.58 -3.30
C GLU A 3 -17.16 -7.11 -2.66
N MET A 4 -17.19 -7.27 -1.35
CA MET A 4 -16.04 -7.76 -0.58
C MET A 4 -15.85 -9.26 -0.83
N HIS A 5 -14.59 -9.67 -1.08
CA HIS A 5 -14.29 -11.09 -1.29
C HIS A 5 -14.69 -11.93 -0.06
N PRO A 6 -15.36 -13.09 -0.21
CA PRO A 6 -15.91 -13.88 0.91
C PRO A 6 -14.88 -14.26 1.97
N ILE A 7 -13.61 -14.45 1.59
CA ILE A 7 -12.54 -14.79 2.55
C ILE A 7 -12.29 -13.67 3.55
N ILE A 8 -12.44 -12.40 3.15
CA ILE A 8 -12.23 -11.24 4.03
C ILE A 8 -13.27 -11.27 5.14
N LYS A 9 -14.55 -11.47 4.76
CA LYS A 9 -15.64 -11.63 5.74
C LYS A 9 -15.36 -12.80 6.68
N LYS A 10 -14.96 -13.96 6.17
CA LYS A 10 -14.65 -15.13 6.97
C LYS A 10 -13.54 -14.87 8.00
N ILE A 11 -12.45 -14.23 7.58
CA ILE A 11 -11.31 -13.90 8.45
C ILE A 11 -11.73 -12.88 9.52
N THR A 12 -12.47 -11.86 9.15
CA THR A 12 -12.94 -10.84 10.11
C THR A 12 -13.99 -11.38 11.07
N ASP A 13 -14.85 -12.29 10.64
CA ASP A 13 -15.81 -12.99 11.53
C ASP A 13 -15.06 -13.81 12.59
N ILE A 14 -13.97 -14.50 12.22
CA ILE A 14 -13.11 -15.23 13.17
C ILE A 14 -12.38 -14.26 14.11
N TYR A 15 -11.82 -13.18 13.56
CA TYR A 15 -11.11 -12.17 14.33
C TYR A 15 -11.97 -11.62 15.47
N PHE A 16 -13.20 -11.22 15.17
CA PHE A 16 -14.14 -10.75 16.19
C PHE A 16 -14.69 -11.88 17.05
N GLY A 17 -14.90 -13.06 16.50
CA GLY A 17 -15.44 -14.22 17.22
C GLY A 17 -14.52 -14.75 18.33
N GLU A 18 -13.19 -14.66 18.14
CA GLU A 18 -12.20 -15.05 19.15
C GLU A 18 -11.92 -13.94 20.18
N MET A 19 -12.36 -12.72 19.91
CA MET A 19 -12.09 -11.58 20.79
C MET A 19 -13.02 -11.54 22.00
N PRO A 20 -12.48 -11.33 23.23
CA PRO A 20 -13.29 -11.10 24.41
C PRO A 20 -14.27 -9.92 24.22
N LYS A 21 -15.48 -10.04 24.77
CA LYS A 21 -16.55 -9.04 24.57
C LYS A 21 -16.12 -7.63 24.99
N SER A 22 -15.40 -7.49 26.11
CA SER A 22 -14.87 -6.20 26.57
C SER A 22 -13.92 -5.55 25.56
N MET A 23 -13.13 -6.35 24.86
CA MET A 23 -12.25 -5.84 23.80
C MET A 23 -13.02 -5.51 22.53
N GLN A 24 -14.04 -6.31 22.17
CA GLN A 24 -14.93 -5.97 21.07
C GLN A 24 -15.62 -4.62 21.29
N GLU A 25 -16.08 -4.34 22.52
CA GLU A 25 -16.71 -3.07 22.91
C GLU A 25 -15.70 -1.90 22.88
N LYS A 26 -14.42 -2.17 23.14
CA LYS A 26 -13.35 -1.15 23.07
C LYS A 26 -13.00 -0.76 21.63
N ILE A 27 -13.17 -1.64 20.65
CA ILE A 27 -13.01 -1.32 19.24
C ILE A 27 -14.25 -0.57 18.74
N THR A 28 -14.16 0.72 18.52
CA THR A 28 -15.27 1.57 18.06
C THR A 28 -15.31 1.75 16.55
N GLY A 29 -14.21 1.42 15.87
CA GLY A 29 -14.11 1.37 14.42
C GLY A 29 -13.21 0.24 13.96
N PHE A 30 -13.60 -0.43 12.88
CA PHE A 30 -12.76 -1.41 12.19
C PHE A 30 -13.06 -1.35 10.70
N CYS A 31 -12.07 -1.02 9.92
CA CYS A 31 -12.21 -0.95 8.48
C CYS A 31 -11.11 -1.70 7.74
N ILE A 32 -11.47 -2.18 6.57
CA ILE A 32 -10.56 -2.76 5.58
C ILE A 32 -10.24 -1.68 4.55
N TYR A 33 -8.99 -1.65 4.08
CA TYR A 33 -8.53 -0.75 3.03
C TYR A 33 -7.59 -1.46 2.05
N GLY A 34 -6.81 -0.75 1.27
CA GLY A 34 -5.83 -1.35 0.37
C GLY A 34 -6.44 -2.02 -0.84
N SER A 35 -5.79 -3.09 -1.31
CA SER A 35 -6.19 -3.82 -2.53
C SER A 35 -7.61 -4.39 -2.45
N ALA A 36 -8.07 -4.73 -1.25
CA ALA A 36 -9.40 -5.27 -0.97
C ALA A 36 -10.53 -4.31 -1.36
N THR A 37 -10.29 -3.01 -1.28
CA THR A 37 -11.28 -1.95 -1.55
C THR A 37 -11.08 -1.25 -2.90
N MET A 38 -9.99 -1.58 -3.61
CA MET A 38 -9.65 -0.97 -4.90
C MET A 38 -9.85 -1.90 -6.11
N SER A 39 -10.66 -2.96 -5.98
CA SER A 39 -10.89 -3.96 -7.05
C SER A 39 -9.60 -4.62 -7.59
N ASP A 40 -8.62 -4.80 -6.69
CA ASP A 40 -7.31 -5.42 -6.99
C ASP A 40 -6.92 -6.48 -5.94
N PHE A 41 -7.91 -7.08 -5.30
CA PHE A 41 -7.69 -8.15 -4.33
C PHE A 41 -7.54 -9.50 -5.03
N HIS A 42 -6.42 -10.16 -4.81
CA HIS A 42 -6.11 -11.49 -5.32
C HIS A 42 -5.77 -12.41 -4.16
N TYR A 43 -6.61 -13.40 -3.89
CA TYR A 43 -6.59 -14.28 -2.71
C TYR A 43 -5.20 -14.75 -2.28
N LEU A 44 -4.34 -15.16 -3.23
CA LEU A 44 -3.00 -15.69 -2.92
C LEU A 44 -1.89 -14.63 -2.92
N ASN A 45 -2.14 -13.45 -3.48
CA ASN A 45 -1.11 -12.43 -3.76
C ASN A 45 -1.35 -11.13 -3.01
N SER A 46 -2.51 -10.98 -2.36
CA SER A 46 -2.85 -9.79 -1.56
C SER A 46 -2.90 -10.14 -0.09
N ASP A 47 -2.60 -9.16 0.75
CA ASP A 47 -2.94 -9.19 2.17
C ASP A 47 -4.27 -8.48 2.39
N ILE A 48 -4.82 -8.58 3.58
CA ILE A 48 -6.01 -7.85 4.05
C ILE A 48 -5.49 -6.77 4.98
N ASP A 49 -5.54 -5.52 4.53
CA ASP A 49 -5.09 -4.37 5.30
C ASP A 49 -6.24 -3.83 6.15
N PHE A 50 -6.01 -3.61 7.45
CA PHE A 50 -7.03 -3.08 8.35
C PHE A 50 -6.53 -1.93 9.23
N VAL A 51 -7.48 -1.08 9.65
CA VAL A 51 -7.30 -0.17 10.78
C VAL A 51 -8.38 -0.46 11.81
N ALA A 52 -7.93 -0.72 13.04
CA ALA A 52 -8.78 -0.83 14.22
C ALA A 52 -8.69 0.45 15.05
N ILE A 53 -9.82 1.08 15.34
CA ILE A 53 -9.91 2.29 16.16
C ILE A 53 -10.48 1.90 17.51
N THR A 54 -9.77 2.27 18.57
CA THR A 54 -10.13 1.94 19.95
C THR A 54 -10.55 3.18 20.74
N SER A 55 -11.47 3.03 21.66
CA SER A 55 -11.92 4.12 22.55
C SER A 55 -10.86 4.60 23.53
N ALA A 56 -9.85 3.76 23.81
CA ALA A 56 -8.72 4.04 24.68
C ALA A 56 -7.52 3.18 24.28
N GLU A 57 -6.33 3.54 24.77
CA GLU A 57 -5.11 2.75 24.56
C GLU A 57 -5.29 1.28 24.99
N LEU A 58 -4.67 0.39 24.22
CA LEU A 58 -4.67 -1.04 24.52
C LEU A 58 -3.67 -1.35 25.65
N ALA A 59 -4.14 -2.08 26.65
CA ALA A 59 -3.28 -2.59 27.72
C ALA A 59 -2.39 -3.73 27.15
N LEU A 60 -1.25 -3.97 27.81
CA LEU A 60 -0.32 -5.04 27.39
C LEU A 60 -0.97 -6.42 27.33
N GLU A 61 -1.93 -6.70 28.22
CA GLU A 61 -2.65 -7.97 28.23
C GLU A 61 -3.61 -8.08 27.02
N GLU A 62 -4.24 -6.97 26.62
CA GLU A 62 -5.08 -6.92 25.41
C GLU A 62 -4.22 -7.12 24.15
N ILE A 63 -3.02 -6.54 24.09
CA ILE A 63 -2.08 -6.76 22.98
C ILE A 63 -1.70 -8.24 22.86
N LYS A 64 -1.43 -8.94 23.97
CA LYS A 64 -1.15 -10.38 23.95
C LYS A 64 -2.33 -11.20 23.42
N VAL A 65 -3.56 -10.82 23.79
CA VAL A 65 -4.77 -11.47 23.28
C VAL A 65 -4.88 -11.25 21.76
N LEU A 66 -4.71 -10.02 21.27
CA LEU A 66 -4.72 -9.71 19.83
C LEU A 66 -3.65 -10.49 19.07
N GLU A 67 -2.44 -10.54 19.61
CA GLU A 67 -1.35 -11.31 19.01
C GLU A 67 -1.71 -12.80 18.87
N GLN A 68 -2.38 -13.38 19.89
CA GLN A 68 -2.82 -14.78 19.82
C GLN A 68 -3.91 -14.98 18.78
N ILE A 69 -4.88 -14.08 18.70
CA ILE A 69 -5.95 -14.11 17.66
C ILE A 69 -5.32 -14.06 16.27
N HIS A 70 -4.40 -13.14 16.02
CA HIS A 70 -3.70 -13.04 14.74
C HIS A 70 -2.89 -14.30 14.40
N LYS A 71 -2.20 -14.90 15.38
CA LYS A 71 -1.48 -16.17 15.19
C LYS A 71 -2.42 -17.30 14.81
N ASN A 72 -3.59 -17.39 15.44
CA ASN A 72 -4.60 -18.39 15.12
C ASN A 72 -5.12 -18.19 13.69
N ILE A 73 -5.43 -16.94 13.30
CA ILE A 73 -5.85 -16.61 11.95
C ILE A 73 -4.77 -16.98 10.94
N THR A 74 -3.51 -16.64 11.20
CA THR A 74 -2.38 -16.97 10.31
C THR A 74 -2.19 -18.48 10.18
N TYR A 75 -2.43 -19.24 11.24
CA TYR A 75 -2.39 -20.70 11.21
C TYR A 75 -3.52 -21.28 10.34
N LEU A 76 -4.75 -20.76 10.48
CA LEU A 76 -5.90 -21.21 9.70
C LEU A 76 -5.86 -20.75 8.24
N PHE A 77 -5.31 -19.55 8.02
CA PHE A 77 -5.20 -18.89 6.71
C PHE A 77 -3.78 -18.31 6.55
N PRO A 78 -2.81 -19.12 6.07
CA PRO A 78 -1.46 -18.61 5.79
C PRO A 78 -1.46 -17.47 4.75
N LYS A 79 -2.48 -17.45 3.88
CA LYS A 79 -2.81 -16.39 2.93
C LYS A 79 -4.34 -16.28 2.80
N PRO A 80 -4.86 -15.07 2.64
CA PRO A 80 -4.22 -13.76 2.80
C PRO A 80 -3.89 -13.47 4.27
N GLN A 81 -2.82 -12.75 4.56
CA GLN A 81 -2.51 -12.31 5.92
C GLN A 81 -3.41 -11.13 6.30
N LEU A 82 -3.80 -11.05 7.56
CA LEU A 82 -4.53 -9.92 8.12
C LEU A 82 -3.54 -8.98 8.79
N ASN A 83 -3.09 -7.95 8.07
CA ASN A 83 -2.11 -6.97 8.51
C ASN A 83 -2.78 -5.62 8.82
N GLY A 84 -2.33 -4.90 9.84
CA GLY A 84 -2.89 -3.58 10.10
C GLY A 84 -2.48 -2.97 11.43
N ILE A 85 -3.08 -1.84 11.74
CA ILE A 85 -2.72 -0.98 12.87
C ILE A 85 -3.89 -0.82 13.84
N TYR A 86 -3.51 -0.53 15.10
CA TYR A 86 -4.42 -0.21 16.20
C TYR A 86 -4.14 1.22 16.66
N ILE A 87 -5.09 2.12 16.49
CA ILE A 87 -5.00 3.52 16.88
C ILE A 87 -6.17 3.89 17.78
N THR A 88 -6.01 4.94 18.58
CA THR A 88 -7.14 5.42 19.39
C THR A 88 -8.01 6.42 18.61
N GLU A 89 -9.24 6.64 19.11
CA GLU A 89 -10.11 7.70 18.59
C GLU A 89 -9.43 9.08 18.63
N LYS A 90 -8.64 9.34 19.66
CA LYS A 90 -7.89 10.60 19.79
C LYS A 90 -6.83 10.75 18.71
N ASP A 91 -6.16 9.64 18.34
CA ASP A 91 -5.09 9.66 17.37
C ASP A 91 -5.64 9.95 15.96
N ILE A 92 -6.73 9.29 15.57
CA ILE A 92 -7.34 9.55 14.27
C ILE A 92 -7.90 10.97 14.14
N GLU A 93 -8.43 11.54 15.24
CA GLU A 93 -8.95 12.91 15.28
C GLU A 93 -7.83 13.96 15.24
N LYS A 94 -6.70 13.72 15.91
CA LYS A 94 -5.53 14.60 15.86
C LYS A 94 -4.87 14.60 14.47
N GLY A 95 -4.82 13.44 13.82
CA GLY A 95 -4.16 13.24 12.53
C GLY A 95 -2.72 12.76 12.67
N LEU A 96 -2.09 12.49 11.54
CA LEU A 96 -0.74 11.90 11.47
C LEU A 96 0.34 12.74 12.14
N ASP A 97 0.26 14.06 12.05
CA ASP A 97 1.27 14.97 12.62
C ASP A 97 1.48 14.83 14.15
N CYS A 98 0.55 14.13 14.81
CA CYS A 98 0.57 13.90 16.26
C CYS A 98 0.69 12.40 16.63
N LEU A 99 1.04 11.55 15.67
CA LEU A 99 1.06 10.10 15.84
C LEU A 99 2.39 9.53 15.32
N ASP A 100 3.33 9.32 16.23
CA ASP A 100 4.67 8.82 15.88
C ASP A 100 4.72 7.29 15.79
N GLU A 101 3.88 6.59 16.55
CA GLU A 101 3.87 5.12 16.59
C GLU A 101 2.48 4.58 16.97
N SER A 102 2.21 3.36 16.49
CA SER A 102 1.01 2.60 16.86
C SER A 102 1.34 1.13 17.06
N TYR A 103 0.45 0.38 17.73
CA TYR A 103 0.52 -1.07 17.66
C TYR A 103 0.11 -1.54 16.28
N HIS A 104 0.81 -2.53 15.74
CA HIS A 104 0.51 -3.11 14.44
C HIS A 104 0.75 -4.63 14.45
N TYR A 105 0.07 -5.34 13.56
CA TYR A 105 0.38 -6.72 13.22
C TYR A 105 0.79 -6.79 11.77
N PHE A 106 2.01 -7.26 11.52
CA PHE A 106 2.59 -7.34 10.19
C PHE A 106 3.50 -8.55 10.07
N GLU A 107 3.36 -9.31 8.98
CA GLU A 107 4.16 -10.51 8.68
C GLU A 107 4.26 -11.50 9.86
N GLY A 108 3.14 -11.75 10.52
CA GLY A 108 3.07 -12.71 11.62
C GLY A 108 3.56 -12.22 12.98
N LYS A 109 3.83 -10.92 13.12
CA LYS A 109 4.37 -10.33 14.37
C LYS A 109 3.56 -9.13 14.82
N MET A 110 3.32 -9.08 16.13
CA MET A 110 2.85 -7.87 16.81
C MET A 110 4.05 -6.95 17.07
N GLY A 111 3.94 -5.69 16.70
CA GLY A 111 4.96 -4.66 16.88
C GLY A 111 4.38 -3.34 17.33
N ARG A 112 5.27 -2.36 17.60
CA ARG A 112 4.94 -0.97 17.84
C ARG A 112 5.90 -0.10 17.04
N GLY A 113 5.40 0.90 16.32
CA GLY A 113 6.17 1.78 15.46
C GLY A 113 5.28 2.53 14.47
N ASP A 114 5.90 3.06 13.42
CA ASP A 114 5.32 3.91 12.38
C ASP A 114 4.70 3.15 11.20
N PHE A 115 4.57 1.81 11.30
CA PHE A 115 3.98 0.98 10.23
C PHE A 115 2.62 1.54 9.79
N GLU A 116 2.47 1.77 8.47
CA GLU A 116 1.26 2.33 7.82
C GLU A 116 0.82 3.72 8.33
N LEU A 117 1.59 4.40 9.18
CA LEU A 117 1.33 5.77 9.61
C LEU A 117 1.82 6.77 8.57
N ASN A 118 1.07 6.90 7.46
CA ASN A 118 1.41 7.76 6.34
C ASN A 118 0.16 8.32 5.65
N GLN A 119 0.32 9.38 4.86
CA GLN A 119 -0.78 10.06 4.18
C GLN A 119 -1.48 9.17 3.14
N VAL A 120 -0.79 8.17 2.56
CA VAL A 120 -1.41 7.21 1.62
C VAL A 120 -2.46 6.35 2.33
N THR A 121 -2.15 5.84 3.52
CA THR A 121 -3.11 5.11 4.37
C THR A 121 -4.29 6.01 4.74
N TRP A 122 -4.04 7.24 5.20
CA TRP A 122 -5.12 8.20 5.53
C TRP A 122 -5.99 8.57 4.32
N TYR A 123 -5.39 8.71 3.14
CA TYR A 123 -6.16 8.88 1.91
C TYR A 123 -7.11 7.70 1.69
N GLN A 124 -6.62 6.47 1.82
CA GLN A 124 -7.42 5.26 1.60
C GLN A 124 -8.53 5.12 2.65
N LEU A 125 -8.24 5.43 3.92
CA LEU A 125 -9.26 5.45 4.98
C LEU A 125 -10.38 6.44 4.67
N LYS A 126 -10.04 7.62 4.16
CA LYS A 126 -11.02 8.67 3.83
C LYS A 126 -11.85 8.36 2.60
N GLN A 127 -11.25 7.76 1.56
CA GLN A 127 -11.85 7.63 0.24
C GLN A 127 -12.37 6.22 -0.06
N ASN A 128 -11.72 5.20 0.46
CA ASN A 128 -11.89 3.82 -0.01
C ASN A 128 -12.15 2.81 1.11
N ALA A 129 -12.16 3.21 2.39
CA ALA A 129 -12.32 2.26 3.49
C ALA A 129 -13.69 1.54 3.44
N TYR A 130 -13.65 0.22 3.64
CA TYR A 130 -14.86 -0.58 3.87
C TYR A 130 -14.99 -0.85 5.38
N TRP A 131 -16.00 -0.24 5.98
CA TRP A 131 -16.24 -0.35 7.42
C TRP A 131 -16.98 -1.63 7.79
N ILE A 132 -16.34 -2.48 8.58
CA ILE A 132 -16.96 -3.68 9.18
C ILE A 132 -17.65 -3.30 10.50
N LYS A 133 -17.00 -2.42 11.27
CA LYS A 133 -17.57 -1.83 12.49
C LYS A 133 -17.35 -0.32 12.46
N ARG A 134 -18.38 0.47 12.77
CA ARG A 134 -18.32 1.92 12.81
C ARG A 134 -19.38 2.44 13.76
N GLU A 135 -19.00 2.72 14.99
CA GLU A 135 -19.94 3.19 16.02
C GLU A 135 -20.21 4.70 15.95
N LYS A 136 -19.27 5.45 15.34
CA LYS A 136 -19.41 6.89 15.11
C LYS A 136 -18.71 7.32 13.82
N GLU A 137 -18.97 8.55 13.41
CA GLU A 137 -18.21 9.15 12.32
C GLU A 137 -16.80 9.58 12.81
N PHE A 138 -15.77 9.24 12.01
CA PHE A 138 -14.39 9.64 12.27
C PHE A 138 -13.97 10.73 11.31
N THR A 139 -13.42 11.81 11.83
CA THR A 139 -12.85 12.88 11.01
C THR A 139 -11.42 12.51 10.62
N ILE A 140 -11.23 12.13 9.36
CA ILE A 140 -9.91 11.78 8.81
C ILE A 140 -9.32 13.03 8.16
N LYS A 141 -8.30 13.60 8.80
CA LYS A 141 -7.56 14.74 8.26
C LYS A 141 -6.59 14.24 7.20
N LEU A 142 -6.70 14.75 6.00
CA LEU A 142 -5.84 14.41 4.87
C LEU A 142 -5.29 15.71 4.28
N ASN A 143 -3.99 15.80 4.14
CA ASN A 143 -3.31 16.86 3.41
C ASN A 143 -2.71 16.27 2.11
N MET A 144 -3.25 16.69 0.96
CA MET A 144 -2.80 16.19 -0.34
C MET A 144 -1.39 16.66 -0.70
N ASP A 145 -1.01 17.87 -0.30
CA ASP A 145 0.34 18.38 -0.59
C ASP A 145 1.38 17.58 0.21
N THR A 146 1.12 17.36 1.50
CA THR A 146 1.96 16.50 2.35
C THR A 146 2.03 15.07 1.78
N LEU A 147 0.91 14.51 1.29
CA LEU A 147 0.91 13.18 0.67
C LEU A 147 1.85 13.13 -0.55
N ILE A 148 1.76 14.13 -1.41
CA ILE A 148 2.59 14.23 -2.62
C ILE A 148 4.07 14.39 -2.26
N ASP A 149 4.37 15.21 -1.25
CA ASP A 149 5.75 15.42 -0.79
C ASP A 149 6.33 14.16 -0.13
N GLU A 150 5.58 13.46 0.73
CA GLU A 150 5.98 12.16 1.29
C GLU A 150 6.25 11.11 0.19
N MET A 151 5.38 11.06 -0.82
CA MET A 151 5.58 10.15 -1.95
C MET A 151 6.81 10.53 -2.77
N HIS A 152 7.08 11.82 -2.96
CA HIS A 152 8.28 12.27 -3.66
C HIS A 152 9.56 11.96 -2.85
N GLN A 153 9.53 12.14 -1.53
CA GLN A 153 10.62 11.68 -0.67
C GLN A 153 10.84 10.17 -0.79
N ASN A 154 9.77 9.38 -0.77
CA ASN A 154 9.82 7.93 -0.96
C ASN A 154 10.39 7.54 -2.34
N LEU A 155 10.10 8.32 -3.40
CA LEU A 155 10.69 8.12 -4.73
C LEU A 155 12.22 8.19 -4.67
N HIS A 156 12.78 9.19 -3.94
CA HIS A 156 14.23 9.39 -3.82
C HIS A 156 14.89 8.42 -2.85
N GLU A 157 14.28 8.15 -1.70
CA GLU A 157 14.90 7.34 -0.66
C GLU A 157 14.71 5.84 -0.90
N TYR A 158 13.47 5.40 -1.15
CA TYR A 158 13.16 3.98 -1.31
C TYR A 158 13.39 3.51 -2.75
N TRP A 159 12.71 4.12 -3.73
CA TRP A 159 12.71 3.63 -5.10
C TRP A 159 14.07 3.80 -5.78
N ARG A 160 14.78 4.90 -5.54
CA ARG A 160 16.16 5.06 -6.04
C ARG A 160 17.10 3.98 -5.50
N ASN A 161 17.07 3.76 -4.18
CA ASN A 161 17.88 2.72 -3.54
C ASN A 161 17.49 1.31 -4.02
N TRP A 162 16.21 1.06 -4.26
CA TRP A 162 15.74 -0.21 -4.82
C TRP A 162 16.35 -0.43 -6.21
N ILE A 163 16.21 0.51 -7.13
CA ILE A 163 16.79 0.45 -8.49
C ILE A 163 18.29 0.19 -8.41
N ASP A 164 19.03 0.99 -7.65
CA ASP A 164 20.49 0.91 -7.56
C ASP A 164 20.97 -0.43 -6.98
N SER A 165 20.24 -0.97 -6.01
CA SER A 165 20.58 -2.27 -5.40
C SER A 165 20.36 -3.44 -6.36
N HIS A 166 19.33 -3.39 -7.21
CA HIS A 166 18.98 -4.44 -8.17
C HIS A 166 19.74 -4.30 -9.50
N LYS A 167 20.20 -3.11 -9.84
CA LYS A 167 21.03 -2.85 -11.02
C LYS A 167 22.39 -3.55 -10.95
N LYS A 168 22.97 -3.69 -9.77
CA LYS A 168 24.28 -4.33 -9.56
C LYS A 168 24.25 -5.77 -10.06
N ILE A 169 25.19 -6.10 -11.00
CA ILE A 169 25.21 -7.38 -11.72
C ILE A 169 25.48 -8.56 -10.77
N LEU A 170 26.42 -8.36 -9.82
CA LEU A 170 26.89 -9.41 -8.89
C LEU A 170 26.21 -9.37 -7.51
N SER A 171 25.19 -8.55 -7.31
CA SER A 171 24.44 -8.54 -6.03
C SER A 171 23.42 -9.67 -5.98
N LEU A 172 23.16 -10.21 -4.78
CA LEU A 172 22.11 -11.20 -4.56
C LEU A 172 20.75 -10.69 -5.04
N LYS A 173 20.42 -9.41 -4.76
CA LYS A 173 19.20 -8.76 -5.23
C LYS A 173 19.15 -8.70 -6.76
N GLY A 174 20.24 -8.30 -7.41
CA GLY A 174 20.30 -8.26 -8.86
C GLY A 174 20.25 -9.62 -9.54
N LEU A 175 20.67 -10.69 -8.86
CA LEU A 175 20.48 -12.07 -9.34
C LEU A 175 19.03 -12.53 -9.12
N LYS A 176 18.45 -12.25 -7.95
CA LYS A 176 17.06 -12.59 -7.60
C LYS A 176 16.09 -11.98 -8.60
N LEU A 177 16.25 -10.73 -9.00
CA LEU A 177 15.37 -10.02 -9.94
C LEU A 177 15.18 -10.75 -11.28
N LYS A 178 16.14 -11.58 -11.70
CA LYS A 178 16.00 -12.38 -12.94
C LYS A 178 14.87 -13.40 -12.86
N TYR A 179 14.58 -13.92 -11.64
CA TYR A 179 13.70 -15.06 -11.42
C TYR A 179 12.47 -14.71 -10.58
N SER A 180 12.56 -13.69 -9.75
CA SER A 180 11.50 -13.31 -8.81
C SER A 180 10.36 -12.58 -9.51
N ASN A 181 9.20 -13.22 -9.54
CA ASN A 181 7.96 -12.57 -9.96
C ASN A 181 7.55 -11.46 -8.99
N GLU A 182 7.74 -11.70 -7.69
CA GLU A 182 7.45 -10.74 -6.63
C GLU A 182 8.23 -9.43 -6.83
N ASP A 183 9.56 -9.52 -7.07
CA ASP A 183 10.38 -8.32 -7.25
C ASP A 183 10.02 -7.56 -8.54
N ILE A 184 9.63 -8.26 -9.61
CA ILE A 184 9.14 -7.63 -10.85
C ILE A 184 7.82 -6.89 -10.61
N GLU A 185 6.85 -7.57 -10.00
CA GLU A 185 5.54 -6.99 -9.70
C GLU A 185 5.68 -5.80 -8.74
N TRP A 186 6.43 -5.98 -7.65
CA TRP A 186 6.67 -4.95 -6.65
C TRP A 186 7.36 -3.71 -7.26
N GLY A 187 8.48 -3.91 -7.97
CA GLY A 187 9.26 -2.83 -8.54
C GLY A 187 8.47 -2.04 -9.58
N ILE A 188 7.97 -2.70 -10.60
CA ILE A 188 7.27 -2.03 -11.71
C ILE A 188 5.97 -1.39 -11.27
N LEU A 189 5.08 -2.14 -10.60
CA LEU A 189 3.77 -1.58 -10.23
C LEU A 189 3.86 -0.62 -9.04
N GLY A 190 4.87 -0.77 -8.18
CA GLY A 190 5.11 0.17 -7.10
C GLY A 190 5.47 1.56 -7.61
N ILE A 191 6.39 1.65 -8.58
CA ILE A 191 6.78 2.95 -9.16
C ILE A 191 5.69 3.49 -10.11
N CYS A 192 4.91 2.63 -10.78
CA CYS A 192 3.72 3.06 -11.53
C CYS A 192 2.71 3.80 -10.65
N ARG A 193 2.55 3.42 -9.37
CA ARG A 193 1.67 4.15 -8.43
C ARG A 193 2.19 5.56 -8.14
N GLN A 194 3.52 5.74 -8.05
CA GLN A 194 4.11 7.08 -7.92
C GLN A 194 3.75 7.95 -9.13
N CYS A 195 4.02 7.45 -10.35
CA CYS A 195 3.68 8.15 -11.60
C CYS A 195 2.20 8.54 -11.66
N TYR A 196 1.30 7.56 -11.41
CA TYR A 196 -0.14 7.81 -11.41
C TYR A 196 -0.54 8.89 -10.42
N THR A 197 0.01 8.85 -9.20
CA THR A 197 -0.37 9.81 -8.15
C THR A 197 0.13 11.21 -8.47
N PHE A 198 1.34 11.36 -9.00
CA PHE A 198 1.85 12.68 -9.40
C PHE A 198 1.08 13.27 -10.59
N ASP A 199 0.63 12.45 -11.54
CA ASP A 199 -0.18 12.90 -12.67
C ASP A 199 -1.60 13.31 -12.26
N THR A 200 -2.22 12.52 -11.38
CA THR A 200 -3.68 12.60 -11.17
C THR A 200 -4.08 13.17 -9.79
N HIS A 201 -3.14 13.23 -8.85
CA HIS A 201 -3.40 13.52 -7.41
C HIS A 201 -4.44 12.57 -6.79
N LYS A 202 -4.42 11.32 -7.22
CA LYS A 202 -5.27 10.26 -6.67
C LYS A 202 -4.43 9.03 -6.38
N ILE A 203 -4.81 8.29 -5.37
CA ILE A 203 -4.25 6.97 -5.09
C ILE A 203 -5.04 5.91 -5.85
N THR A 204 -4.33 4.93 -6.39
CA THR A 204 -4.95 3.80 -7.09
C THR A 204 -4.25 2.48 -6.76
N SER A 205 -4.82 1.36 -7.20
CA SER A 205 -4.23 0.04 -7.00
C SER A 205 -3.00 -0.18 -7.90
N LYS A 206 -2.18 -1.16 -7.54
CA LYS A 206 -1.03 -1.59 -8.35
C LYS A 206 -1.42 -1.93 -9.79
N LYS A 207 -2.49 -2.71 -9.95
CA LYS A 207 -3.00 -3.10 -11.27
C LYS A 207 -3.42 -1.89 -12.09
N GLN A 208 -4.26 -1.02 -11.53
CA GLN A 208 -4.78 0.15 -12.24
C GLN A 208 -3.68 1.15 -12.61
N SER A 209 -2.68 1.34 -11.73
CA SER A 209 -1.52 2.18 -12.05
C SER A 209 -0.70 1.61 -13.20
N GLY A 210 -0.50 0.29 -13.25
CA GLY A 210 0.16 -0.37 -14.37
C GLY A 210 -0.63 -0.21 -15.67
N GLU A 211 -1.96 -0.42 -15.64
CA GLU A 211 -2.85 -0.23 -16.80
C GLU A 211 -2.80 1.23 -17.30
N TYR A 212 -2.81 2.22 -16.40
CA TYR A 212 -2.63 3.63 -16.73
C TYR A 212 -1.28 3.88 -17.42
N MET A 213 -0.19 3.37 -16.86
CA MET A 213 1.15 3.60 -17.42
C MET A 213 1.37 2.91 -18.76
N LEU A 214 0.64 1.86 -19.12
CA LEU A 214 0.68 1.27 -20.47
C LEU A 214 0.32 2.28 -21.57
N GLU A 215 -0.51 3.27 -21.28
CA GLU A 215 -0.88 4.32 -22.23
C GLU A 215 0.14 5.48 -22.27
N GLN A 216 0.98 5.61 -21.25
CA GLN A 216 1.93 6.72 -21.12
C GLN A 216 3.35 6.39 -21.59
N VAL A 217 3.74 5.10 -21.51
CA VAL A 217 5.13 4.69 -21.78
C VAL A 217 5.38 4.35 -23.24
N PRO A 218 6.63 4.53 -23.72
CA PRO A 218 7.07 4.01 -25.02
C PRO A 218 6.86 2.50 -25.13
N LEU A 219 6.67 2.03 -26.39
CA LEU A 219 6.39 0.62 -26.70
C LEU A 219 7.40 -0.36 -26.08
N GLY A 220 8.69 0.02 -26.00
CA GLY A 220 9.75 -0.81 -25.44
C GLY A 220 9.54 -1.22 -23.97
N TYR A 221 8.80 -0.43 -23.19
CA TYR A 221 8.54 -0.70 -21.77
C TYR A 221 7.21 -1.42 -21.50
N LYS A 222 6.30 -1.45 -22.48
CA LYS A 222 4.96 -2.06 -22.29
C LYS A 222 5.02 -3.53 -21.89
N LYS A 223 5.96 -4.28 -22.43
CA LYS A 223 6.08 -5.72 -22.17
C LYS A 223 6.33 -6.04 -20.70
N VAL A 224 7.25 -5.35 -20.04
CA VAL A 224 7.56 -5.61 -18.62
C VAL A 224 6.43 -5.15 -17.70
N ILE A 225 5.73 -4.05 -18.04
CA ILE A 225 4.54 -3.60 -17.30
C ILE A 225 3.39 -4.61 -17.46
N GLN A 226 3.15 -5.14 -18.67
CA GLN A 226 2.17 -6.20 -18.91
C GLN A 226 2.49 -7.47 -18.12
N GLU A 227 3.78 -7.85 -18.03
CA GLU A 227 4.21 -8.97 -17.22
C GLU A 227 3.92 -8.72 -15.74
N ALA A 228 4.26 -7.55 -15.20
CA ALA A 228 3.99 -7.19 -13.81
C ALA A 228 2.49 -7.24 -13.48
N ILE A 229 1.64 -6.73 -14.38
CA ILE A 229 0.17 -6.82 -14.25
C ILE A 229 -0.30 -8.29 -14.31
N SER A 230 0.29 -9.11 -15.18
CA SER A 230 -0.04 -10.53 -15.31
C SER A 230 0.31 -11.30 -14.03
N ILE A 231 1.49 -11.03 -13.46
CA ILE A 231 1.93 -11.61 -12.18
C ILE A 231 0.96 -11.19 -11.06
N ARG A 232 0.59 -9.90 -10.99
CA ARG A 232 -0.37 -9.39 -10.01
C ARG A 232 -1.71 -10.12 -10.07
N LYS A 233 -2.17 -10.47 -11.27
CA LYS A 233 -3.41 -11.25 -11.50
C LYS A 233 -3.27 -12.75 -11.20
N GLY A 234 -2.12 -13.21 -10.72
CA GLY A 234 -1.85 -14.61 -10.39
C GLY A 234 -1.27 -15.44 -11.54
N ASN A 235 -0.99 -14.86 -12.69
CA ASN A 235 -0.37 -15.55 -13.81
C ASN A 235 1.16 -15.44 -13.71
N GLY A 236 1.77 -16.42 -13.06
CA GLY A 236 3.23 -16.43 -12.82
C GLY A 236 4.11 -16.76 -14.02
N VAL A 237 3.54 -16.90 -15.23
CA VAL A 237 4.30 -17.25 -16.45
C VAL A 237 4.97 -16.01 -17.02
N SER A 238 6.31 -16.05 -17.14
CA SER A 238 7.06 -14.94 -17.71
C SER A 238 6.82 -14.78 -19.21
N LEU A 239 6.68 -13.53 -19.65
CA LEU A 239 6.62 -13.16 -21.05
C LEU A 239 8.01 -13.19 -21.74
N TYR A 240 9.07 -13.48 -20.99
CA TYR A 240 10.45 -13.47 -21.47
C TYR A 240 10.97 -14.89 -21.66
N SER A 241 11.42 -15.20 -22.88
CA SER A 241 12.13 -16.45 -23.20
C SER A 241 13.58 -16.44 -22.71
N LYS A 242 14.18 -15.25 -22.57
CA LYS A 242 15.57 -15.07 -22.09
C LYS A 242 15.57 -14.28 -20.77
N ILE A 243 15.99 -14.92 -19.71
CA ILE A 243 15.99 -14.39 -18.33
C ILE A 243 16.81 -13.08 -18.21
N GLY A 244 17.91 -12.97 -18.93
CA GLY A 244 18.74 -11.76 -18.91
C GLY A 244 18.02 -10.51 -19.45
N HIS A 245 17.12 -10.68 -20.43
CA HIS A 245 16.33 -9.57 -20.99
C HIS A 245 15.29 -9.07 -20.00
N ARG A 246 14.68 -9.98 -19.23
CA ARG A 246 13.69 -9.64 -18.20
C ARG A 246 14.24 -8.64 -17.18
N LYS A 247 15.41 -8.95 -16.60
CA LYS A 247 16.08 -8.04 -15.65
C LYS A 247 16.43 -6.71 -16.30
N LYS A 248 17.01 -6.74 -17.51
CA LYS A 248 17.41 -5.54 -18.23
C LYS A 248 16.22 -4.62 -18.46
N ASP A 249 15.16 -5.14 -19.05
CA ASP A 249 13.95 -4.37 -19.36
C ASP A 249 13.27 -3.85 -18.08
N CYS A 250 13.28 -4.64 -16.98
CA CYS A 250 12.77 -4.19 -15.68
C CYS A 250 13.53 -2.97 -15.16
N ILE A 251 14.86 -3.02 -15.12
CA ILE A 251 15.68 -1.90 -14.64
C ILE A 251 15.53 -0.69 -15.54
N GLU A 252 15.60 -0.86 -16.87
CA GLU A 252 15.47 0.26 -17.83
C GLU A 252 14.07 0.89 -17.73
N CYS A 253 13.03 0.10 -17.57
CA CYS A 253 11.66 0.60 -17.36
C CYS A 253 11.57 1.38 -16.03
N MET A 254 12.13 0.87 -14.95
CA MET A 254 12.10 1.56 -13.66
C MET A 254 12.88 2.88 -13.67
N GLU A 255 14.04 2.94 -14.36
CA GLU A 255 14.75 4.20 -14.56
C GLU A 255 13.92 5.22 -15.37
N TYR A 256 13.22 4.75 -16.39
CA TYR A 256 12.31 5.59 -17.16
C TYR A 256 11.14 6.10 -16.31
N LEU A 257 10.48 5.19 -15.56
CA LEU A 257 9.35 5.55 -14.69
C LEU A 257 9.78 6.50 -13.56
N TYR A 258 10.99 6.33 -13.04
CA TYR A 258 11.57 7.24 -12.06
C TYR A 258 11.71 8.66 -12.62
N ALA A 259 12.29 8.79 -13.80
CA ALA A 259 12.44 10.08 -14.47
C ALA A 259 11.08 10.70 -14.83
N TYR A 260 10.11 9.88 -15.27
CA TYR A 260 8.75 10.30 -15.53
C TYR A 260 8.07 10.87 -14.28
N ALA A 261 8.16 10.14 -13.15
CA ALA A 261 7.57 10.54 -11.87
C ALA A 261 8.16 11.88 -11.39
N GLU A 262 9.47 12.05 -11.52
CA GLU A 262 10.17 13.30 -11.17
C GLU A 262 9.66 14.47 -12.03
N GLU A 263 9.56 14.28 -13.34
CA GLU A 263 9.06 15.29 -14.26
C GLU A 263 7.60 15.67 -13.96
N ALA A 264 6.74 14.69 -13.67
CA ALA A 264 5.34 14.92 -13.31
C ALA A 264 5.20 15.74 -12.02
N TYR A 265 5.98 15.40 -10.99
CA TYR A 265 6.03 16.16 -9.74
C TYR A 265 6.47 17.61 -9.96
N GLN A 266 7.54 17.84 -10.74
CA GLN A 266 8.08 19.19 -11.00
C GLN A 266 7.12 20.06 -11.82
N LYS A 267 6.49 19.50 -12.86
CA LYS A 267 5.51 20.22 -13.70
C LYS A 267 4.36 20.79 -12.88
N LYS A 268 3.90 20.04 -11.90
CA LYS A 268 2.76 20.44 -11.10
C LYS A 268 3.13 21.52 -10.07
N ASN A 269 4.24 21.33 -9.36
CA ASN A 269 4.73 22.34 -8.42
C ASN A 269 4.97 23.69 -9.12
N TYR A 270 5.41 23.66 -10.38
CA TYR A 270 5.57 24.87 -11.18
C TYR A 270 4.22 25.50 -11.53
N SER A 271 3.23 24.71 -11.91
CA SER A 271 1.88 25.18 -12.27
C SER A 271 1.15 25.82 -11.07
N GLU A 272 1.32 25.26 -9.88
CA GLU A 272 0.74 25.80 -8.64
C GLU A 272 1.42 27.09 -8.19
N LYS A 273 2.75 27.20 -8.32
CA LYS A 273 3.47 28.44 -8.07
C LYS A 273 3.01 29.59 -8.98
N LEU A 274 2.78 29.30 -10.26
CA LEU A 274 2.25 30.32 -11.20
C LEU A 274 0.84 30.77 -10.83
N LYS A 275 -0.05 29.86 -10.45
CA LYS A 275 -1.41 30.22 -10.01
C LYS A 275 -1.40 31.09 -8.75
N ASN A 276 -0.52 30.81 -7.81
CA ASN A 276 -0.38 31.61 -6.57
C ASN A 276 0.19 33.02 -6.82
N ILE A 277 0.98 33.19 -7.88
CA ILE A 277 1.48 34.51 -8.31
C ILE A 277 0.33 35.31 -8.98
N ASP A 278 -0.49 34.66 -9.81
CA ASP A 278 -1.60 35.34 -10.51
C ASP A 278 -2.79 35.68 -9.59
N THR A 279 -2.98 34.96 -8.47
CA THR A 279 -4.04 35.24 -7.49
C THR A 279 -3.61 36.22 -6.41
N GLY A 280 -2.36 36.60 -6.36
CA GLY A 280 -1.77 37.56 -5.42
C GLY A 280 -1.87 39.03 -5.86
N ARG A 281 -2.81 39.37 -6.76
CA ARG A 281 -3.18 40.73 -7.14
C ARG A 281 -4.48 41.17 -6.50
#